data_9f835f4416120a65166343af309a5a36
#
_entry.id   9f835f4416120a65166343af309a5a36
#
_cell.length_a   1.000
_cell.length_b   1.000
_cell.length_c   1.000
_cell.angle_alpha   90.00
_cell.angle_beta   90.00
_cell.angle_gamma   90.00
#
_symmetry.space_group_name_H-M   'P 1'
#
loop_
_entity.id
_entity.type
_entity.pdbx_description
1 polymer ?
#
loop_
_entity_poly.entity_id
_entity_poly.type
_entity_poly.pdbx_seq_one_letter_code
_entity_poly.pdbx_strand_id
1 'polypeptide(L)'
;MQEFGGSPASLRLLTSTSNIALANPEQQIFDAMVEGWRSQQRSRGLREQTIQNRLATVTRFRDFVDKPPWKWTVADVDEFTADSMGRVRALSTLRNNHGSIHGFCEYLTSPLYDWMEICEREFAEIPSQVCLPWNTVAHRFEFEGDGKRRPLAYDEVERLFDTADARVETLVGSGRKGALGALHDAQLLKTVYAFGLRRTEAVMLDTVDLHYNAKMRQWGRYGAIHVRWAKAAGGGAPRPCPSRCGAACR
;
A
#
# COMPACT_ATOMS: atom_id res chain seq x y z
N MET A 1 -6.26 15.46 -36.79
CA MET A 1 -6.15 16.08 -35.45
C MET A 1 -7.51 15.86 -34.80
N GLN A 2 -7.65 14.77 -34.02
CA GLN A 2 -8.92 14.45 -33.34
C GLN A 2 -8.79 14.96 -31.89
N GLU A 3 -9.73 15.84 -31.54
CA GLU A 3 -9.90 16.36 -30.20
C GLU A 3 -10.30 15.23 -29.23
N PHE A 4 -9.38 14.79 -28.38
CA PHE A 4 -9.67 13.95 -27.21
C PHE A 4 -9.98 14.84 -26.00
N GLY A 5 -11.05 15.62 -26.09
CA GLY A 5 -11.63 16.38 -24.97
C GLY A 5 -12.75 15.63 -24.30
N GLY A 6 -12.44 14.59 -23.54
CA GLY A 6 -13.42 13.85 -22.74
C GLY A 6 -13.38 14.32 -21.28
N SER A 7 -14.16 15.34 -20.93
CA SER A 7 -14.42 15.68 -19.52
C SER A 7 -14.96 14.45 -18.77
N PRO A 8 -14.48 14.11 -17.57
CA PRO A 8 -14.97 12.95 -16.83
C PRO A 8 -16.48 13.05 -16.58
N ALA A 9 -17.18 11.92 -16.61
CA ALA A 9 -18.66 11.87 -16.54
C ALA A 9 -19.26 12.61 -15.32
N SER A 10 -18.53 12.69 -14.21
CA SER A 10 -18.88 13.47 -13.01
C SER A 10 -18.92 14.98 -13.26
N LEU A 11 -18.07 15.50 -14.15
CA LEU A 11 -18.04 16.91 -14.53
C LEU A 11 -19.22 17.28 -15.43
N ARG A 12 -19.66 16.38 -16.32
CA ARG A 12 -20.85 16.60 -17.16
C ARG A 12 -22.13 16.77 -16.33
N LEU A 13 -22.22 16.10 -15.18
CA LEU A 13 -23.33 16.28 -14.23
C LEU A 13 -23.29 17.66 -13.56
N LEU A 14 -22.12 18.17 -13.17
CA LEU A 14 -21.98 19.49 -12.54
C LEU A 14 -22.27 20.63 -13.52
N THR A 15 -21.89 20.48 -14.80
CA THR A 15 -22.15 21.52 -15.83
C THR A 15 -23.54 21.47 -16.42
N SER A 16 -24.27 20.34 -16.38
CA SER A 16 -25.62 20.22 -16.90
C SER A 16 -26.73 20.64 -15.92
N THR A 17 -26.40 20.81 -14.62
CA THR A 17 -27.36 21.27 -13.59
C THR A 17 -27.18 22.76 -13.24
N SER A 18 -26.93 23.60 -14.22
CA SER A 18 -26.59 25.02 -14.10
C SER A 18 -27.65 25.94 -13.48
N ASN A 19 -28.71 25.43 -12.85
CA ASN A 19 -29.74 26.24 -12.20
C ASN A 19 -30.11 25.83 -10.76
N ILE A 20 -29.39 24.86 -10.16
CA ILE A 20 -29.56 24.55 -8.73
C ILE A 20 -28.36 25.10 -8.02
N ALA A 21 -28.57 26.16 -7.22
CA ALA A 21 -27.52 26.68 -6.32
C ALA A 21 -27.03 25.53 -5.42
N LEU A 22 -25.77 25.15 -5.58
CA LEU A 22 -25.17 24.08 -4.81
C LEU A 22 -25.14 24.48 -3.33
N ALA A 23 -25.64 23.65 -2.43
CA ALA A 23 -25.68 23.96 -1.00
C ALA A 23 -24.29 24.14 -0.39
N ASN A 24 -23.25 23.53 -1.00
CA ASN A 24 -21.84 23.71 -0.67
C ASN A 24 -20.99 23.42 -1.93
N PRO A 25 -20.72 24.45 -2.80
CA PRO A 25 -19.99 24.24 -4.04
C PRO A 25 -18.55 23.81 -3.82
N GLU A 26 -17.86 24.31 -2.80
CA GLU A 26 -16.48 23.95 -2.48
C GLU A 26 -16.35 22.43 -2.16
N GLN A 27 -17.25 21.91 -1.33
CA GLN A 27 -17.25 20.49 -1.00
C GLN A 27 -17.56 19.60 -2.20
N GLN A 28 -18.52 19.98 -3.02
CA GLN A 28 -18.92 19.18 -4.18
C GLN A 28 -17.81 19.13 -5.24
N ILE A 29 -17.12 20.24 -5.47
CA ILE A 29 -15.99 20.29 -6.40
C ILE A 29 -14.81 19.46 -5.83
N PHE A 30 -14.54 19.56 -4.51
CA PHE A 30 -13.53 18.71 -3.89
C PHE A 30 -13.86 17.21 -4.04
N ASP A 31 -15.10 16.81 -3.79
CA ASP A 31 -15.52 15.42 -3.92
C ASP A 31 -15.39 14.92 -5.37
N ALA A 32 -15.70 15.77 -6.35
CA ALA A 32 -15.52 15.47 -7.76
C ALA A 32 -14.03 15.35 -8.15
N MET A 33 -13.15 16.19 -7.60
CA MET A 33 -11.69 16.08 -7.78
C MET A 33 -11.16 14.74 -7.24
N VAL A 34 -11.59 14.37 -6.04
CA VAL A 34 -11.19 13.11 -5.37
C VAL A 34 -11.66 11.89 -6.17
N GLU A 35 -12.90 11.90 -6.65
CA GLU A 35 -13.42 10.78 -7.46
C GLU A 35 -12.79 10.71 -8.85
N GLY A 36 -12.54 11.85 -9.48
CA GLY A 36 -11.79 11.91 -10.73
C GLY A 36 -10.38 11.36 -10.59
N TRP A 37 -9.67 11.73 -9.52
CA TRP A 37 -8.33 11.20 -9.23
C TRP A 37 -8.36 9.70 -8.89
N ARG A 38 -9.40 9.23 -8.19
CA ARG A 38 -9.62 7.79 -7.97
C ARG A 38 -9.73 7.04 -9.30
N SER A 39 -10.55 7.55 -10.21
CA SER A 39 -10.76 6.95 -11.53
C SER A 39 -9.46 6.93 -12.36
N GLN A 40 -8.70 8.03 -12.35
CA GLN A 40 -7.39 8.13 -12.99
C GLN A 40 -6.40 7.10 -12.43
N GLN A 41 -6.36 6.89 -11.12
CA GLN A 41 -5.48 5.89 -10.52
C GLN A 41 -5.91 4.45 -10.85
N ARG A 42 -7.22 4.18 -10.93
CA ARG A 42 -7.75 2.88 -11.37
C ARG A 42 -7.37 2.58 -12.83
N SER A 43 -7.48 3.55 -13.73
CA SER A 43 -7.09 3.38 -15.14
C SER A 43 -5.59 3.06 -15.30
N ARG A 44 -4.75 3.51 -14.36
CA ARG A 44 -3.32 3.15 -14.28
C ARG A 44 -3.06 1.77 -13.66
N GLY A 45 -4.09 1.02 -13.29
CA GLY A 45 -3.97 -0.30 -12.70
C GLY A 45 -3.45 -0.32 -11.25
N LEU A 46 -3.55 0.79 -10.51
CA LEU A 46 -3.17 0.79 -9.11
C LEU A 46 -4.13 -0.08 -8.29
N ARG A 47 -3.57 -0.76 -7.27
CA ARG A 47 -4.38 -1.57 -6.34
C ARG A 47 -5.30 -0.67 -5.52
N GLU A 48 -6.54 -1.10 -5.32
CA GLU A 48 -7.56 -0.33 -4.59
C GLU A 48 -7.07 0.12 -3.20
N GLN A 49 -6.36 -0.74 -2.46
CA GLN A 49 -5.78 -0.37 -1.17
C GLN A 49 -4.78 0.81 -1.27
N THR A 50 -4.00 0.87 -2.35
CA THR A 50 -3.07 1.99 -2.59
C THR A 50 -3.84 3.28 -2.86
N ILE A 51 -4.90 3.18 -3.67
CA ILE A 51 -5.79 4.30 -3.98
C ILE A 51 -6.43 4.83 -2.71
N GLN A 52 -7.06 3.96 -1.92
CA GLN A 52 -7.70 4.34 -0.65
C GLN A 52 -6.72 5.03 0.33
N ASN A 53 -5.50 4.50 0.47
CA ASN A 53 -4.48 5.10 1.33
C ASN A 53 -4.09 6.51 0.87
N ARG A 54 -3.97 6.73 -0.44
CA ARG A 54 -3.67 8.04 -1.03
C ARG A 54 -4.82 9.03 -0.82
N LEU A 55 -6.05 8.61 -1.10
CA LEU A 55 -7.25 9.43 -0.89
C LEU A 55 -7.40 9.83 0.58
N ALA A 56 -7.26 8.86 1.50
CA ALA A 56 -7.30 9.13 2.94
C ALA A 56 -6.22 10.13 3.39
N THR A 57 -5.06 10.14 2.74
CA THR A 57 -4.01 11.13 3.03
C THR A 57 -4.40 12.52 2.56
N VAL A 58 -4.95 12.65 1.35
CA VAL A 58 -5.41 13.93 0.80
C VAL A 58 -6.57 14.50 1.63
N THR A 59 -7.54 13.67 2.00
CA THR A 59 -8.66 14.09 2.86
C THR A 59 -8.15 14.58 4.22
N ARG A 60 -7.23 13.81 4.85
CA ARG A 60 -6.63 14.22 6.13
C ARG A 60 -5.84 15.53 6.03
N PHE A 61 -5.14 15.76 4.93
CA PHE A 61 -4.43 17.01 4.69
C PHE A 61 -5.41 18.17 4.57
N ARG A 62 -6.45 18.02 3.76
CA ARG A 62 -7.52 19.02 3.62
C ARG A 62 -8.19 19.33 4.96
N ASP A 63 -8.53 18.31 5.76
CA ASP A 63 -9.15 18.48 7.07
C ASP A 63 -8.21 19.16 8.10
N PHE A 64 -6.90 18.96 7.96
CA PHE A 64 -5.89 19.62 8.79
C PHE A 64 -5.76 21.12 8.44
N VAL A 65 -5.72 21.43 7.15
CA VAL A 65 -5.55 22.80 6.64
C VAL A 65 -6.84 23.60 6.72
N ASP A 66 -7.99 22.93 6.72
CA ASP A 66 -9.35 23.51 6.68
C ASP A 66 -9.54 24.52 5.52
N LYS A 67 -8.92 24.21 4.36
CA LYS A 67 -9.02 24.99 3.13
C LYS A 67 -9.25 24.07 1.93
N PRO A 68 -9.95 24.54 0.88
CA PRO A 68 -10.07 23.80 -0.37
C PRO A 68 -8.73 23.76 -1.13
N PRO A 69 -8.53 22.80 -2.07
CA PRO A 69 -7.25 22.58 -2.75
C PRO A 69 -6.68 23.77 -3.53
N TRP A 70 -7.53 24.64 -4.04
CA TRP A 70 -7.11 25.84 -4.77
C TRP A 70 -6.57 26.96 -3.86
N LYS A 71 -6.72 26.81 -2.54
CA LYS A 71 -6.17 27.71 -1.52
C LYS A 71 -4.97 27.14 -0.75
N TRP A 72 -4.53 25.94 -1.09
CA TRP A 72 -3.39 25.35 -0.44
C TRP A 72 -2.11 26.08 -0.76
N THR A 73 -1.23 26.15 0.23
CA THR A 73 0.06 26.83 0.14
C THR A 73 1.21 25.91 0.54
N VAL A 74 2.43 26.29 0.20
CA VAL A 74 3.65 25.58 0.63
C VAL A 74 3.73 25.52 2.16
N ALA A 75 3.35 26.60 2.85
CA ALA A 75 3.35 26.67 4.32
C ALA A 75 2.39 25.65 4.96
N ASP A 76 1.24 25.37 4.33
CA ASP A 76 0.30 24.34 4.82
C ASP A 76 0.95 22.95 4.84
N VAL A 77 1.81 22.65 3.85
CA VAL A 77 2.56 21.39 3.82
C VAL A 77 3.62 21.33 4.92
N ASP A 78 4.30 22.46 5.17
CA ASP A 78 5.31 22.55 6.24
C ASP A 78 4.67 22.35 7.61
N GLU A 79 3.52 22.99 7.88
CA GLU A 79 2.77 22.84 9.14
C GLU A 79 2.25 21.41 9.32
N PHE A 80 1.68 20.80 8.27
CA PHE A 80 1.22 19.40 8.30
C PHE A 80 2.37 18.42 8.55
N THR A 81 3.55 18.72 8.01
CA THR A 81 4.76 17.92 8.21
C THR A 81 5.25 18.05 9.64
N ALA A 82 5.30 19.25 10.20
CA ALA A 82 5.70 19.52 11.58
C ALA A 82 4.77 18.82 12.59
N ASP A 83 3.44 18.93 12.41
CA ASP A 83 2.45 18.20 13.23
C ASP A 83 2.66 16.69 13.15
N SER A 84 2.87 16.17 11.94
CA SER A 84 3.10 14.74 11.73
C SER A 84 4.40 14.24 12.35
N MET A 85 5.46 15.06 12.37
CA MET A 85 6.72 14.77 13.08
C MET A 85 6.53 14.79 14.60
N GLY A 86 5.78 15.75 15.14
CA GLY A 86 5.45 15.82 16.56
C GLY A 86 4.71 14.59 17.09
N ARG A 87 3.99 13.86 16.21
CA ARG A 87 3.32 12.58 16.52
C ARG A 87 4.22 11.35 16.34
N VAL A 88 5.53 11.52 16.27
CA VAL A 88 6.53 10.43 16.13
C VAL A 88 6.24 9.49 14.95
N ARG A 89 6.00 10.02 13.77
CA ARG A 89 5.83 9.23 12.57
C ARG A 89 7.16 8.96 11.88
N ALA A 90 7.32 7.75 11.35
CA ALA A 90 8.51 7.39 10.58
C ALA A 90 8.66 8.27 9.33
N LEU A 91 9.88 8.66 8.95
CA LEU A 91 10.17 9.47 7.76
C LEU A 91 9.59 8.87 6.48
N SER A 92 9.58 7.53 6.36
CA SER A 92 8.93 6.84 5.25
C SER A 92 7.42 7.09 5.16
N THR A 93 6.74 7.27 6.31
CA THR A 93 5.32 7.64 6.35
C THR A 93 5.12 9.08 5.86
N LEU A 94 6.00 10.00 6.26
CA LEU A 94 5.96 11.39 5.79
C LEU A 94 6.18 11.47 4.27
N ARG A 95 7.18 10.75 3.75
CA ARG A 95 7.40 10.67 2.30
C ARG A 95 6.19 10.14 1.54
N ASN A 96 5.52 9.11 2.07
CA ASN A 96 4.30 8.59 1.46
C ASN A 96 3.13 9.61 1.50
N ASN A 97 3.03 10.39 2.58
CA ASN A 97 2.04 11.48 2.67
C ASN A 97 2.35 12.56 1.62
N HIS A 98 3.60 13.04 1.56
CA HIS A 98 4.02 14.03 0.55
C HIS A 98 3.80 13.52 -0.87
N GLY A 99 4.16 12.27 -1.16
CA GLY A 99 3.92 11.67 -2.48
C GLY A 99 2.44 11.56 -2.85
N SER A 100 1.56 11.42 -1.87
CA SER A 100 0.10 11.40 -2.10
C SER A 100 -0.45 12.80 -2.37
N ILE A 101 -0.03 13.81 -1.60
CA ILE A 101 -0.43 15.22 -1.79
C ILE A 101 0.14 15.74 -3.12
N HIS A 102 1.43 15.50 -3.38
CA HIS A 102 2.08 15.86 -4.64
C HIS A 102 1.33 15.30 -5.85
N GLY A 103 1.03 13.99 -5.83
CA GLY A 103 0.33 13.36 -6.96
C GLY A 103 -1.11 13.84 -7.13
N PHE A 104 -1.77 14.30 -6.07
CA PHE A 104 -3.08 14.95 -6.18
C PHE A 104 -2.96 16.36 -6.77
N CYS A 105 -2.02 17.17 -6.29
CA CYS A 105 -1.76 18.50 -6.87
C CYS A 105 -1.33 18.40 -8.34
N GLU A 106 -0.48 17.42 -8.69
CA GLU A 106 -0.10 17.14 -10.07
C GLU A 106 -1.31 16.81 -10.95
N TYR A 107 -2.28 16.06 -10.43
CA TYR A 107 -3.54 15.78 -11.12
C TYR A 107 -4.37 17.04 -11.32
N LEU A 108 -4.47 17.91 -10.32
CA LEU A 108 -5.26 19.15 -10.39
C LEU A 108 -4.64 20.20 -11.31
N THR A 109 -3.32 20.26 -11.37
CA THR A 109 -2.58 21.23 -12.20
C THR A 109 -2.28 20.71 -13.61
N SER A 110 -2.70 19.49 -13.91
CA SER A 110 -2.51 18.90 -15.24
C SER A 110 -3.43 19.55 -16.28
N PRO A 111 -2.90 20.01 -17.41
CA PRO A 111 -3.74 20.58 -18.48
C PRO A 111 -4.63 19.55 -19.20
N LEU A 112 -4.52 18.28 -18.80
CA LEU A 112 -5.37 17.19 -19.33
C LEU A 112 -6.73 17.09 -18.60
N TYR A 113 -6.86 17.79 -17.47
CA TYR A 113 -8.06 17.80 -16.65
C TYR A 113 -8.41 19.26 -16.35
N ASP A 114 -9.56 19.71 -16.70
CA ASP A 114 -10.02 21.12 -16.71
C ASP A 114 -10.17 21.74 -15.30
N TRP A 115 -9.45 21.20 -14.28
CA TRP A 115 -9.60 21.63 -12.88
C TRP A 115 -9.13 23.07 -12.62
N MET A 116 -8.08 23.49 -13.30
CA MET A 116 -7.59 24.89 -13.17
C MET A 116 -8.65 25.86 -13.69
N GLU A 117 -9.21 25.60 -14.87
CA GLU A 117 -10.22 26.43 -15.50
C GLU A 117 -11.53 26.44 -14.71
N ILE A 118 -11.92 25.30 -14.13
CA ILE A 118 -13.11 25.19 -13.28
C ILE A 118 -12.94 26.02 -12.03
N CYS A 119 -11.81 25.90 -11.33
CA CYS A 119 -11.55 26.64 -10.10
C CYS A 119 -11.43 28.13 -10.36
N GLU A 120 -10.77 28.56 -11.44
CA GLU A 120 -10.67 29.96 -11.82
C GLU A 120 -12.06 30.56 -12.09
N ARG A 121 -12.91 29.83 -12.83
CA ARG A 121 -14.26 30.29 -13.14
C ARG A 121 -15.18 30.37 -11.94
N GLU A 122 -15.15 29.35 -11.05
CA GLU A 122 -16.09 29.25 -9.92
C GLU A 122 -15.63 30.02 -8.68
N PHE A 123 -14.30 30.14 -8.47
CA PHE A 123 -13.73 30.67 -7.24
C PHE A 123 -12.73 31.82 -7.47
N ALA A 124 -12.39 32.15 -8.71
CA ALA A 124 -11.34 33.11 -9.08
C ALA A 124 -9.95 32.74 -8.50
N GLU A 125 -9.69 31.45 -8.25
CA GLU A 125 -8.44 30.92 -7.72
C GLU A 125 -8.04 29.67 -8.51
N ILE A 126 -6.73 29.38 -8.58
CA ILE A 126 -6.19 28.27 -9.37
C ILE A 126 -5.39 27.36 -8.45
N PRO A 127 -5.66 26.02 -8.45
CA PRO A 127 -4.85 25.08 -7.69
C PRO A 127 -3.40 25.10 -8.16
N SER A 128 -2.48 24.93 -7.22
CA SER A 128 -1.04 24.92 -7.48
C SER A 128 -0.35 23.68 -6.90
N GLN A 129 0.88 23.39 -7.36
CA GLN A 129 1.71 22.37 -6.76
C GLN A 129 2.36 22.90 -5.48
N VAL A 130 1.94 22.36 -4.34
CA VAL A 130 2.41 22.80 -3.02
C VAL A 130 3.51 21.92 -2.43
N CYS A 131 3.69 20.69 -2.95
CA CYS A 131 4.75 19.78 -2.53
C CYS A 131 5.96 19.91 -3.47
N LEU A 132 6.99 20.59 -3.01
CA LEU A 132 8.19 20.90 -3.78
C LEU A 132 9.41 20.18 -3.19
N PRO A 133 10.52 20.01 -3.93
CA PRO A 133 11.69 19.26 -3.44
C PRO A 133 12.26 19.78 -2.12
N TRP A 134 12.14 21.06 -1.84
CA TRP A 134 12.68 21.70 -0.62
C TRP A 134 11.76 21.64 0.60
N ASN A 135 10.44 21.35 0.44
CA ASN A 135 9.51 21.22 1.55
C ASN A 135 9.01 19.78 1.75
N THR A 136 9.63 18.82 1.09
CA THR A 136 9.29 17.41 1.21
C THR A 136 10.46 16.61 1.79
N VAL A 137 10.16 15.56 2.55
CA VAL A 137 11.19 14.69 3.13
C VAL A 137 11.93 13.96 2.02
N ALA A 138 13.20 14.29 1.82
CA ALA A 138 14.05 13.64 0.84
C ALA A 138 14.26 12.15 1.15
N HIS A 139 14.42 11.34 0.10
CA HIS A 139 14.84 9.96 0.25
C HIS A 139 16.36 9.94 0.52
N ARG A 140 16.75 9.44 1.70
CA ARG A 140 18.14 9.18 2.02
C ARG A 140 18.49 7.76 1.62
N PHE A 141 19.72 7.55 1.13
CA PHE A 141 20.21 6.21 0.79
C PHE A 141 20.65 5.42 2.03
N GLU A 142 20.86 6.09 3.15
CA GLU A 142 21.22 5.46 4.40
C GLU A 142 20.01 4.80 5.06
N PHE A 143 20.27 3.73 5.83
CA PHE A 143 19.24 3.02 6.57
C PHE A 143 18.60 3.94 7.61
N GLU A 144 17.36 4.35 7.39
CA GLU A 144 16.58 5.20 8.28
C GLU A 144 15.71 4.40 9.28
N GLY A 145 15.90 3.10 9.33
CA GLY A 145 15.11 2.22 10.19
C GLY A 145 15.60 2.29 11.63
N ASP A 146 14.84 2.93 12.51
CA ASP A 146 14.94 2.66 13.93
C ASP A 146 14.38 1.26 14.17
N GLY A 147 15.27 0.30 14.33
CA GLY A 147 14.98 -1.11 14.48
C GLY A 147 14.34 -1.43 15.84
N LYS A 148 13.14 -0.88 16.11
CA LYS A 148 12.35 -1.24 17.30
C LYS A 148 12.11 -2.76 17.44
N ARG A 149 12.27 -3.49 16.33
CA ARG A 149 12.15 -4.95 16.27
C ARG A 149 13.45 -5.53 15.73
N ARG A 150 14.24 -6.17 16.61
CA ARG A 150 15.38 -6.93 16.15
C ARG A 150 14.95 -8.22 15.43
N PRO A 151 15.75 -8.73 14.48
CA PRO A 151 15.56 -10.08 13.96
C PRO A 151 15.67 -11.13 15.09
N LEU A 152 14.96 -12.24 14.94
CA LEU A 152 15.14 -13.38 15.83
C LEU A 152 16.54 -13.99 15.59
N ALA A 153 17.20 -14.37 16.66
CA ALA A 153 18.41 -15.16 16.60
C ALA A 153 18.08 -16.61 16.18
N TYR A 154 19.08 -17.36 15.69
CA TYR A 154 18.85 -18.71 15.18
C TYR A 154 18.24 -19.65 16.24
N ASP A 155 18.75 -19.60 17.46
CA ASP A 155 18.24 -20.36 18.59
C ASP A 155 16.81 -19.99 19.01
N GLU A 156 16.42 -18.74 18.79
CA GLU A 156 15.05 -18.29 19.03
C GLU A 156 14.08 -18.82 17.96
N VAL A 157 14.53 -18.94 16.72
CA VAL A 157 13.75 -19.54 15.64
C VAL A 157 13.57 -21.03 15.87
N GLU A 158 14.62 -21.75 16.30
CA GLU A 158 14.52 -23.16 16.66
C GLU A 158 13.54 -23.36 17.82
N ARG A 159 13.67 -22.60 18.91
CA ARG A 159 12.71 -22.65 20.03
C ARG A 159 11.26 -22.36 19.61
N LEU A 160 11.05 -21.45 18.66
CA LEU A 160 9.72 -21.18 18.12
C LEU A 160 9.14 -22.43 17.43
N PHE A 161 9.94 -23.12 16.64
CA PHE A 161 9.51 -24.34 15.94
C PHE A 161 9.27 -25.50 16.90
N ASP A 162 10.19 -25.71 17.85
CA ASP A 162 10.05 -26.75 18.88
C ASP A 162 8.78 -26.52 19.72
N THR A 163 8.50 -25.28 20.09
CA THR A 163 7.27 -24.92 20.82
C THR A 163 6.01 -25.22 19.99
N ALA A 164 6.05 -24.92 18.70
CA ALA A 164 4.93 -25.20 17.81
C ALA A 164 4.69 -26.71 17.66
N ASP A 165 5.77 -27.51 17.51
CA ASP A 165 5.69 -28.96 17.43
C ASP A 165 5.23 -29.61 18.74
N ALA A 166 5.78 -29.19 19.87
CA ALA A 166 5.36 -29.66 21.19
C ALA A 166 3.87 -29.41 21.47
N ARG A 167 3.33 -28.29 20.96
CA ARG A 167 1.89 -28.03 21.03
C ARG A 167 1.08 -29.07 20.26
N VAL A 168 1.54 -29.45 19.06
CA VAL A 168 0.88 -30.51 18.27
C VAL A 168 0.89 -31.83 19.05
N GLU A 169 2.04 -32.24 19.55
CA GLU A 169 2.21 -33.48 20.33
C GLU A 169 1.29 -33.51 21.56
N THR A 170 1.24 -32.38 22.31
CA THR A 170 0.38 -32.25 23.49
C THR A 170 -1.10 -32.42 23.13
N LEU A 171 -1.56 -31.84 22.03
CA LEU A 171 -2.95 -31.94 21.60
C LEU A 171 -3.29 -33.34 21.09
N VAL A 172 -2.38 -33.97 20.35
CA VAL A 172 -2.52 -35.37 19.91
C VAL A 172 -2.57 -36.30 21.12
N GLY A 173 -1.62 -36.20 22.06
CA GLY A 173 -1.54 -37.05 23.24
C GLY A 173 -2.73 -36.90 24.20
N SER A 174 -3.33 -35.70 24.28
CA SER A 174 -4.51 -35.45 25.12
C SER A 174 -5.84 -35.82 24.45
N GLY A 175 -5.87 -36.22 23.19
CA GLY A 175 -7.11 -36.49 22.42
C GLY A 175 -8.02 -35.27 22.23
N ARG A 176 -7.52 -34.06 22.48
CA ARG A 176 -8.30 -32.83 22.37
C ARG A 176 -8.48 -32.38 20.91
N LYS A 177 -9.62 -31.73 20.64
CA LYS A 177 -9.85 -31.09 19.33
C LYS A 177 -8.80 -29.99 19.11
N GLY A 178 -8.39 -29.80 17.85
CA GLY A 178 -7.47 -28.73 17.46
C GLY A 178 -6.07 -29.19 17.04
N ALA A 179 -5.76 -30.48 17.11
CA ALA A 179 -4.44 -31.01 16.70
C ALA A 179 -4.12 -30.70 15.22
N LEU A 180 -5.10 -30.79 14.29
CA LEU A 180 -4.92 -30.44 12.88
C LEU A 180 -4.65 -28.94 12.70
N GLY A 181 -5.35 -28.08 13.45
CA GLY A 181 -5.09 -26.64 13.44
C GLY A 181 -3.68 -26.30 13.92
N ALA A 182 -3.26 -26.91 15.02
CA ALA A 182 -1.89 -26.74 15.55
C ALA A 182 -0.82 -27.23 14.56
N LEU A 183 -1.05 -28.37 13.90
CA LEU A 183 -0.17 -28.89 12.87
C LEU A 183 -0.10 -27.91 11.66
N HIS A 184 -1.25 -27.43 11.20
CA HIS A 184 -1.30 -26.43 10.14
C HIS A 184 -0.48 -25.18 10.52
N ASP A 185 -0.66 -24.65 11.72
CA ASP A 185 0.04 -23.45 12.17
C ASP A 185 1.57 -23.71 12.26
N ALA A 186 2.00 -24.84 12.78
CA ALA A 186 3.40 -25.22 12.85
C ALA A 186 4.04 -25.35 11.46
N GLN A 187 3.35 -25.99 10.51
CA GLN A 187 3.83 -26.12 9.13
C GLN A 187 3.83 -24.79 8.39
N LEU A 188 2.83 -23.94 8.61
CA LEU A 188 2.77 -22.58 8.04
C LEU A 188 3.96 -21.73 8.50
N LEU A 189 4.28 -21.72 9.81
CA LEU A 189 5.43 -20.97 10.35
C LEU A 189 6.74 -21.43 9.70
N LYS A 190 6.96 -22.76 9.62
CA LYS A 190 8.15 -23.35 8.99
C LYS A 190 8.24 -23.00 7.51
N THR A 191 7.13 -23.08 6.78
CA THR A 191 7.06 -22.74 5.35
C THR A 191 7.36 -21.27 5.12
N VAL A 192 6.76 -20.36 5.91
CA VAL A 192 7.00 -18.92 5.81
C VAL A 192 8.47 -18.60 6.05
N TYR A 193 9.09 -19.22 7.05
CA TYR A 193 10.51 -19.01 7.35
C TYR A 193 11.41 -19.61 6.25
N ALA A 194 11.16 -20.86 5.83
CA ALA A 194 11.97 -21.56 4.86
C ALA A 194 12.02 -20.85 3.49
N PHE A 195 10.91 -20.29 3.05
CA PHE A 195 10.81 -19.62 1.74
C PHE A 195 10.83 -18.09 1.81
N GLY A 196 10.91 -17.51 3.00
CA GLY A 196 10.91 -16.04 3.20
C GLY A 196 9.63 -15.39 2.67
N LEU A 197 8.48 -16.01 2.90
CA LEU A 197 7.20 -15.55 2.38
C LEU A 197 6.70 -14.32 3.15
N ARG A 198 6.11 -13.36 2.41
CA ARG A 198 5.33 -12.30 3.05
C ARG A 198 3.98 -12.86 3.50
N ARG A 199 3.36 -12.23 4.52
CA ARG A 199 2.05 -12.64 5.04
C ARG A 199 1.01 -12.89 3.95
N THR A 200 0.88 -11.98 2.98
CA THR A 200 -0.09 -12.12 1.88
C THR A 200 0.26 -13.29 0.95
N GLU A 201 1.54 -13.51 0.70
CA GLU A 201 2.04 -14.63 -0.11
C GLU A 201 1.74 -15.96 0.57
N ALA A 202 1.94 -16.04 1.89
CA ALA A 202 1.64 -17.23 2.68
C ALA A 202 0.15 -17.58 2.71
N VAL A 203 -0.72 -16.58 2.94
CA VAL A 203 -2.18 -16.79 3.00
C VAL A 203 -2.77 -17.22 1.64
N MET A 204 -2.14 -16.80 0.54
CA MET A 204 -2.59 -17.12 -0.83
C MET A 204 -1.90 -18.35 -1.41
N LEU A 205 -1.11 -19.08 -0.61
CA LEU A 205 -0.41 -20.28 -1.05
C LEU A 205 -1.40 -21.43 -1.18
N ASP A 206 -1.27 -22.17 -2.27
CA ASP A 206 -2.06 -23.36 -2.55
C ASP A 206 -1.14 -24.56 -2.83
N THR A 207 -1.66 -25.76 -2.75
CA THR A 207 -0.91 -27.01 -3.02
C THR A 207 -0.37 -27.10 -4.45
N VAL A 208 -1.04 -26.46 -5.40
CA VAL A 208 -0.58 -26.36 -6.79
C VAL A 208 0.65 -25.47 -6.98
N ASP A 209 0.99 -24.66 -5.97
CA ASP A 209 2.16 -23.79 -6.00
C ASP A 209 3.46 -24.50 -5.59
N LEU A 210 3.34 -25.74 -5.15
CA LEU A 210 4.48 -26.57 -4.74
C LEU A 210 5.03 -27.35 -5.93
N HIS A 211 6.32 -27.18 -6.22
CA HIS A 211 6.96 -27.72 -7.39
C HIS A 211 8.24 -28.49 -7.08
N TYR A 212 8.58 -29.41 -7.98
CA TYR A 212 9.83 -30.11 -7.97
C TYR A 212 11.00 -29.16 -8.26
N ASN A 213 12.12 -29.35 -7.54
CA ASN A 213 13.37 -28.66 -7.79
C ASN A 213 14.47 -29.69 -8.14
N ALA A 214 14.99 -29.61 -9.37
CA ALA A 214 16.02 -30.55 -9.84
C ALA A 214 17.31 -30.50 -9.02
N LYS A 215 17.61 -29.37 -8.36
CA LYS A 215 18.78 -29.18 -7.48
C LYS A 215 18.54 -29.71 -6.05
N MET A 216 17.31 -30.00 -5.68
CA MET A 216 16.88 -30.39 -4.34
C MET A 216 15.96 -31.62 -4.43
N ARG A 217 16.43 -32.68 -5.11
CA ARG A 217 15.65 -33.89 -5.42
C ARG A 217 15.06 -34.59 -4.19
N GLN A 218 15.76 -34.54 -3.05
CA GLN A 218 15.32 -35.10 -1.78
C GLN A 218 14.00 -34.53 -1.25
N TRP A 219 13.61 -33.36 -1.71
CA TRP A 219 12.35 -32.69 -1.32
C TRP A 219 11.16 -33.05 -2.21
N GLY A 220 11.36 -33.81 -3.29
CA GLY A 220 10.31 -34.18 -4.23
C GLY A 220 9.58 -32.94 -4.76
N ARG A 221 8.24 -32.94 -4.67
CA ARG A 221 7.39 -31.85 -5.11
C ARG A 221 7.38 -30.59 -4.18
N TYR A 222 8.12 -30.63 -3.08
CA TYR A 222 8.19 -29.52 -2.11
C TYR A 222 9.50 -28.74 -2.19
N GLY A 223 10.30 -28.97 -3.23
CA GLY A 223 11.61 -28.32 -3.39
C GLY A 223 11.58 -26.88 -3.88
N ALA A 224 10.44 -26.40 -4.36
CA ALA A 224 10.24 -25.04 -4.81
C ALA A 224 8.80 -24.57 -4.59
N ILE A 225 8.62 -23.27 -4.37
CA ILE A 225 7.30 -22.62 -4.27
C ILE A 225 7.18 -21.57 -5.37
N HIS A 226 6.07 -21.61 -6.11
CA HIS A 226 5.69 -20.55 -7.03
C HIS A 226 4.82 -19.52 -6.33
N VAL A 227 5.32 -18.30 -6.16
CA VAL A 227 4.60 -17.20 -5.49
C VAL A 227 3.82 -16.39 -6.53
N ARG A 228 2.55 -16.77 -6.74
CA ARG A 228 1.65 -16.13 -7.73
C ARG A 228 1.33 -14.67 -7.39
N TRP A 229 1.26 -14.32 -6.12
CA TRP A 229 0.78 -13.03 -5.63
C TRP A 229 1.90 -12.15 -5.07
N ALA A 230 3.09 -12.21 -5.70
CA ALA A 230 4.20 -11.37 -5.32
C ALA A 230 3.86 -9.87 -5.49
N LYS A 231 4.48 -9.01 -4.67
CA LYS A 231 4.25 -7.54 -4.70
C LYS A 231 4.75 -6.89 -6.00
N ALA A 232 5.71 -7.51 -6.70
CA ALA A 232 6.16 -7.04 -8.01
C ALA A 232 5.15 -7.47 -9.08
N ALA A 233 4.77 -6.56 -9.96
CA ALA A 233 3.91 -6.84 -11.09
C ALA A 233 4.61 -7.84 -12.04
N GLY A 234 3.90 -8.94 -12.37
CA GLY A 234 4.40 -9.98 -13.25
C GLY A 234 4.79 -11.24 -12.47
N GLY A 235 4.12 -12.35 -12.79
CA GLY A 235 4.20 -13.65 -12.12
C GLY A 235 5.60 -13.99 -11.61
N GLY A 236 5.70 -14.13 -10.30
CA GLY A 236 6.99 -14.39 -9.66
C GLY A 236 7.59 -15.71 -10.12
N ALA A 237 8.88 -15.71 -10.42
CA ALA A 237 9.62 -16.95 -10.63
C ALA A 237 9.52 -17.85 -9.38
N PRO A 238 9.51 -19.19 -9.55
CA PRO A 238 9.52 -20.11 -8.43
C PRO A 238 10.68 -19.81 -7.47
N ARG A 239 10.38 -19.70 -6.17
CA ARG A 239 11.42 -19.53 -5.15
C ARG A 239 11.96 -20.89 -4.74
N PRO A 240 13.26 -21.15 -4.90
CA PRO A 240 13.86 -22.39 -4.43
C PRO A 240 13.96 -22.40 -2.89
N CYS A 241 13.80 -23.57 -2.30
CA CYS A 241 14.09 -23.77 -0.88
C CYS A 241 15.59 -23.49 -0.64
N PRO A 242 15.95 -22.60 0.30
CA PRO A 242 17.36 -22.36 0.61
C PRO A 242 17.99 -23.61 1.21
N SER A 243 19.23 -23.90 0.80
CA SER A 243 19.97 -25.12 1.16
C SER A 243 20.27 -25.29 2.67
N ARG A 244 19.92 -24.30 3.49
CA ARG A 244 20.17 -24.30 4.95
C ARG A 244 18.96 -24.70 5.81
N CYS A 245 17.83 -25.09 5.23
CA CYS A 245 16.65 -25.54 5.98
C CYS A 245 16.71 -27.04 6.36
N GLY A 246 17.83 -27.52 6.87
CA GLY A 246 18.00 -28.93 7.21
C GLY A 246 17.10 -29.46 8.34
N ALA A 247 16.59 -28.62 9.22
CA ALA A 247 15.77 -29.04 10.36
C ALA A 247 14.28 -28.69 10.22
N ALA A 248 13.96 -27.60 9.50
CA ALA A 248 12.58 -27.09 9.45
C ALA A 248 11.66 -27.80 8.44
N CYS A 249 12.20 -28.67 7.59
CA CYS A 249 11.45 -29.38 6.55
C CYS A 249 11.43 -30.91 6.72
N ARG A 250 11.78 -31.44 7.89
CA ARG A 250 11.60 -32.88 8.21
C ARG A 250 10.29 -33.09 8.95
#